data_f8a42e7a4022c4af54366bd063a39cbc
#
_entry.id   f8a42e7a4022c4af54366bd063a39cbc
#
_cell.length_a   1.000
_cell.length_b   1.000
_cell.length_c   1.000
_cell.angle_alpha   90.00
_cell.angle_beta   90.00
_cell.angle_gamma   90.00
#
_symmetry.space_group_name_H-M   'P 1'
#
loop_
_entity.id
_entity.type
_entity.pdbx_description
1 polymer ?
#
loop_
_entity_poly.entity_id
_entity_poly.type
_entity_poly.pdbx_seq_one_letter_code
_entity_poly.pdbx_strand_id
1 'polypeptide(L)'
;TNIQQYLVNTSKVDFLAHRGLLKSLYGEQHPCGKIVVEEDYHAITPEVLREFYERYYHSGNCSIFLSGKVTEDIISRVTDTFGTSFGQHQQPASKLSFSFTAVPEKRIFIEREDAMQSAVKMGYTTITRNHPDYLKLRVLMTLFGGYFGSRLMSNIREEKGYTYGISAGIMFYPDSGLLAISTETDNEYVEPLIQEVYHEIDRLHQEPVS
;
A
#
# COMPACT_ATOMS: atom_id res chain seq x y z
N THR A 1 5.54 -14.02 17.87
CA THR A 1 6.12 -14.49 16.60
C THR A 1 5.40 -13.87 15.40
N ASN A 2 6.01 -13.94 14.20
CA ASN A 2 5.37 -13.42 12.97
C ASN A 2 4.05 -14.15 12.65
N ILE A 3 3.96 -15.45 12.92
CA ILE A 3 2.72 -16.24 12.76
C ILE A 3 1.63 -15.73 13.70
N GLN A 4 1.92 -15.47 14.96
CA GLN A 4 0.94 -14.91 15.89
C GLN A 4 0.44 -13.54 15.43
N GLN A 5 1.34 -12.67 14.93
CA GLN A 5 0.96 -11.38 14.38
C GLN A 5 0.09 -11.54 13.13
N TYR A 6 0.40 -12.50 12.27
CA TYR A 6 -0.41 -12.85 11.10
C TYR A 6 -1.82 -13.28 11.53
N LEU A 7 -1.95 -14.21 12.48
CA LEU A 7 -3.24 -14.67 12.99
C LEU A 7 -4.08 -13.52 13.59
N VAL A 8 -3.45 -12.65 14.37
CA VAL A 8 -4.11 -11.44 14.90
C VAL A 8 -4.54 -10.50 13.77
N ASN A 9 -3.72 -10.32 12.74
CA ASN A 9 -4.08 -9.45 11.62
C ASN A 9 -5.23 -10.03 10.78
N THR A 10 -5.25 -11.35 10.53
CA THR A 10 -6.34 -12.01 9.79
C THR A 10 -7.68 -11.99 10.53
N SER A 11 -7.69 -11.65 11.82
CA SER A 11 -8.93 -11.41 12.55
C SER A 11 -9.55 -10.02 12.31
N LYS A 12 -8.82 -9.07 11.70
CA LYS A 12 -9.24 -7.69 11.48
C LYS A 12 -9.89 -7.52 10.11
N VAL A 13 -11.06 -6.92 10.07
CA VAL A 13 -11.80 -6.63 8.83
C VAL A 13 -11.01 -5.72 7.89
N ASP A 14 -10.31 -4.72 8.43
CA ASP A 14 -9.46 -3.80 7.67
C ASP A 14 -8.35 -4.53 6.91
N PHE A 15 -7.67 -5.45 7.57
CA PHE A 15 -6.61 -6.26 6.97
C PHE A 15 -7.14 -7.16 5.84
N LEU A 16 -8.29 -7.81 6.05
CA LEU A 16 -8.93 -8.65 5.04
C LEU A 16 -9.38 -7.84 3.82
N ALA A 17 -10.02 -6.70 4.06
CA ALA A 17 -10.46 -5.80 3.00
C ALA A 17 -9.27 -5.24 2.19
N HIS A 18 -8.16 -4.87 2.85
CA HIS A 18 -6.95 -4.42 2.18
C HIS A 18 -6.35 -5.50 1.28
N ARG A 19 -6.22 -6.72 1.77
CA ARG A 19 -5.75 -7.87 0.98
C ARG A 19 -6.66 -8.17 -0.20
N GLY A 20 -7.98 -8.12 0.02
CA GLY A 20 -8.99 -8.28 -1.03
C GLY A 20 -8.84 -7.24 -2.13
N LEU A 21 -8.68 -5.96 -1.77
CA LEU A 21 -8.43 -4.88 -2.72
C LEU A 21 -7.18 -5.12 -3.57
N LEU A 22 -6.04 -5.42 -2.94
CA LEU A 22 -4.79 -5.64 -3.68
C LEU A 22 -4.87 -6.85 -4.61
N LYS A 23 -5.45 -7.97 -4.14
CA LYS A 23 -5.69 -9.15 -4.97
C LYS A 23 -6.56 -8.83 -6.18
N SER A 24 -7.61 -8.05 -5.98
CA SER A 24 -8.55 -7.68 -7.04
C SER A 24 -7.94 -6.77 -8.10
N LEU A 25 -7.06 -5.86 -7.71
CA LEU A 25 -6.43 -4.91 -8.62
C LEU A 25 -5.21 -5.50 -9.36
N TYR A 26 -4.44 -6.34 -8.69
CA TYR A 26 -3.16 -6.83 -9.21
C TYR A 26 -3.18 -8.30 -9.61
N GLY A 27 -4.12 -9.09 -9.11
CA GLY A 27 -4.15 -10.55 -9.30
C GLY A 27 -3.12 -11.30 -8.44
N GLU A 28 -3.30 -12.60 -8.30
CA GLU A 28 -2.46 -13.45 -7.44
C GLU A 28 -1.02 -13.64 -7.94
N GLN A 29 -0.78 -13.44 -9.23
CA GLN A 29 0.54 -13.61 -9.84
C GLN A 29 1.43 -12.37 -9.67
N HIS A 30 0.86 -11.23 -9.33
CA HIS A 30 1.60 -10.01 -9.08
C HIS A 30 2.03 -9.92 -7.61
N PRO A 31 3.27 -9.49 -7.29
CA PRO A 31 3.75 -9.41 -5.90
C PRO A 31 2.84 -8.59 -4.97
N CYS A 32 2.22 -7.53 -5.47
CA CYS A 32 1.29 -6.71 -4.69
C CYS A 32 -0.05 -7.39 -4.44
N GLY A 33 -0.48 -8.30 -5.30
CA GLY A 33 -1.76 -9.01 -5.18
C GLY A 33 -1.64 -10.39 -4.55
N LYS A 34 -0.41 -10.91 -4.42
CA LYS A 34 -0.16 -12.20 -3.77
C LYS A 34 -0.55 -12.14 -2.29
N ILE A 35 -1.41 -13.07 -1.91
CA ILE A 35 -1.82 -13.22 -0.51
C ILE A 35 -0.87 -14.19 0.19
N VAL A 36 -0.14 -13.70 1.19
CA VAL A 36 0.66 -14.54 2.09
C VAL A 36 -0.29 -15.32 3.00
N VAL A 37 -0.06 -16.63 3.14
CA VAL A 37 -0.82 -17.54 4.00
C VAL A 37 0.07 -18.11 5.11
N GLU A 38 -0.51 -18.78 6.09
CA GLU A 38 0.23 -19.31 7.24
C GLU A 38 1.31 -20.32 6.82
N GLU A 39 1.02 -21.12 5.80
CA GLU A 39 1.94 -22.10 5.25
C GLU A 39 3.22 -21.48 4.68
N ASP A 40 3.13 -20.28 4.13
CA ASP A 40 4.31 -19.55 3.63
C ASP A 40 5.29 -19.25 4.77
N TYR A 41 4.81 -18.97 5.99
CA TYR A 41 5.67 -18.77 7.16
C TYR A 41 6.36 -20.04 7.60
N HIS A 42 5.67 -21.18 7.52
CA HIS A 42 6.26 -22.49 7.86
C HIS A 42 7.26 -22.98 6.83
N ALA A 43 7.15 -22.53 5.59
CA ALA A 43 8.11 -22.86 4.53
C ALA A 43 9.46 -22.12 4.65
N ILE A 44 9.53 -21.09 5.51
CA ILE A 44 10.78 -20.32 5.72
C ILE A 44 11.71 -21.08 6.66
N THR A 45 12.84 -21.56 6.13
CA THR A 45 13.90 -22.20 6.90
C THR A 45 15.17 -21.32 6.97
N PRO A 46 16.11 -21.59 7.87
CA PRO A 46 17.40 -20.88 7.89
C PRO A 46 18.18 -21.00 6.58
N GLU A 47 18.04 -22.11 5.88
CA GLU A 47 18.71 -22.36 4.59
C GLU A 47 18.13 -21.45 3.50
N VAL A 48 16.80 -21.39 3.38
CA VAL A 48 16.10 -20.50 2.44
C VAL A 48 16.46 -19.03 2.70
N LEU A 49 16.53 -18.63 3.98
CA LEU A 49 16.96 -17.27 4.33
C LEU A 49 18.41 -16.99 3.96
N ARG A 50 19.32 -17.98 4.14
CA ARG A 50 20.72 -17.84 3.78
C ARG A 50 20.90 -17.72 2.27
N GLU A 51 20.24 -18.58 1.49
CA GLU A 51 20.23 -18.51 0.02
C GLU A 51 19.72 -17.17 -0.48
N PHE A 52 18.61 -16.68 0.11
CA PHE A 52 18.06 -15.36 -0.23
C PHE A 52 19.06 -14.24 0.08
N TYR A 53 19.69 -14.28 1.27
CA TYR A 53 20.70 -13.31 1.67
C TYR A 53 21.89 -13.31 0.71
N GLU A 54 22.49 -14.45 0.44
CA GLU A 54 23.64 -14.60 -0.46
C GLU A 54 23.32 -14.11 -1.88
N ARG A 55 22.09 -14.33 -2.34
CA ARG A 55 21.65 -13.95 -3.69
C ARG A 55 21.38 -12.48 -3.85
N TYR A 56 20.82 -11.81 -2.84
CA TYR A 56 20.28 -10.46 -3.01
C TYR A 56 21.00 -9.38 -2.19
N TYR A 57 21.73 -9.75 -1.13
CA TYR A 57 22.41 -8.80 -0.26
C TYR A 57 23.89 -8.68 -0.65
N HIS A 58 24.17 -7.79 -1.61
CA HIS A 58 25.53 -7.56 -2.11
C HIS A 58 25.66 -6.12 -2.64
N SER A 59 26.91 -5.65 -2.80
CA SER A 59 27.20 -4.27 -3.20
C SER A 59 26.56 -3.85 -4.53
N GLY A 60 26.43 -4.78 -5.50
CA GLY A 60 25.77 -4.51 -6.78
C GLY A 60 24.25 -4.31 -6.70
N ASN A 61 23.61 -4.66 -5.59
CA ASN A 61 22.17 -4.52 -5.36
C ASN A 61 21.87 -3.65 -4.13
N CYS A 62 22.80 -2.80 -3.72
CA CYS A 62 22.69 -1.96 -2.54
C CYS A 62 22.85 -0.49 -2.91
N SER A 63 21.99 0.37 -2.38
CA SER A 63 22.14 1.82 -2.43
C SER A 63 22.08 2.38 -1.01
N ILE A 64 23.10 3.16 -0.62
CA ILE A 64 23.22 3.71 0.72
C ILE A 64 23.01 5.22 0.66
N PHE A 65 22.08 5.72 1.45
CA PHE A 65 21.77 7.15 1.57
C PHE A 65 22.22 7.64 2.95
N LEU A 66 23.09 8.63 2.97
CA LEU A 66 23.57 9.28 4.19
C LEU A 66 22.95 10.66 4.31
N SER A 67 22.41 10.98 5.49
CA SER A 67 21.82 12.29 5.78
C SER A 67 22.29 12.80 7.14
N GLY A 68 22.51 14.11 7.26
CA GLY A 68 23.00 14.79 8.47
C GLY A 68 24.41 15.35 8.29
N LYS A 69 25.22 15.40 9.36
CA LYS A 69 26.61 15.83 9.27
C LYS A 69 27.48 14.69 8.73
N VAL A 70 27.53 14.56 7.41
CA VAL A 70 28.30 13.55 6.70
C VAL A 70 29.77 14.03 6.62
N THR A 71 30.68 13.31 7.26
CA THR A 71 32.12 13.57 7.24
C THR A 71 32.85 12.52 6.39
N GLU A 72 34.08 12.81 5.96
CA GLU A 72 34.92 11.86 5.23
C GLU A 72 35.15 10.54 6.00
N ASP A 73 35.28 10.62 7.34
CA ASP A 73 35.40 9.44 8.19
C ASP A 73 34.16 8.54 8.10
N ILE A 74 32.95 9.13 8.08
CA ILE A 74 31.69 8.36 7.92
C ILE A 74 31.64 7.73 6.52
N ILE A 75 32.00 8.48 5.49
CA ILE A 75 32.04 7.98 4.11
C ILE A 75 33.03 6.80 4.01
N SER A 76 34.23 6.96 4.56
CA SER A 76 35.24 5.90 4.57
C SER A 76 34.74 4.64 5.26
N ARG A 77 34.19 4.75 6.47
CA ARG A 77 33.62 3.60 7.21
C ARG A 77 32.51 2.89 6.46
N VAL A 78 31.61 3.62 5.83
CA VAL A 78 30.54 3.04 5.03
C VAL A 78 31.11 2.34 3.79
N THR A 79 32.09 2.96 3.12
CA THR A 79 32.76 2.38 1.96
C THR A 79 33.55 1.12 2.33
N ASP A 80 34.22 1.11 3.47
CA ASP A 80 35.00 -0.04 3.96
C ASP A 80 34.06 -1.21 4.35
N THR A 81 32.87 -0.89 4.87
CA THR A 81 31.92 -1.91 5.32
C THR A 81 31.07 -2.46 4.18
N PHE A 82 30.57 -1.60 3.31
CA PHE A 82 29.56 -1.95 2.28
C PHE A 82 30.08 -1.81 0.85
N GLY A 83 31.35 -1.46 0.66
CA GLY A 83 31.95 -1.32 -0.64
C GLY A 83 32.28 -2.65 -1.30
N THR A 84 33.52 -2.84 -1.70
CA THR A 84 33.96 -3.99 -2.49
C THR A 84 33.91 -5.34 -1.76
N SER A 85 33.89 -5.33 -0.42
CA SER A 85 33.85 -6.56 0.41
C SER A 85 32.44 -7.05 0.73
N PHE A 86 31.43 -6.21 0.54
CA PHE A 86 30.04 -6.58 0.84
C PHE A 86 29.46 -7.40 -0.32
N GLY A 87 29.36 -8.70 -0.14
CA GLY A 87 28.78 -9.64 -1.09
C GLY A 87 29.49 -9.61 -2.44
N GLN A 88 30.53 -10.42 -2.61
CA GLN A 88 31.32 -10.42 -3.84
C GLN A 88 30.48 -10.73 -5.10
N HIS A 89 30.61 -9.90 -6.13
CA HIS A 89 30.41 -10.21 -7.54
C HIS A 89 29.02 -10.42 -8.10
N GLN A 90 28.04 -9.70 -7.68
CA GLN A 90 26.74 -9.93 -8.31
C GLN A 90 26.38 -8.79 -9.25
N GLN A 91 25.99 -9.15 -10.46
CA GLN A 91 25.28 -8.20 -11.30
C GLN A 91 24.00 -7.76 -10.59
N PRO A 92 23.56 -6.50 -10.76
CA PRO A 92 22.27 -6.06 -10.22
C PRO A 92 21.19 -7.07 -10.57
N ALA A 93 20.32 -7.38 -9.63
CA ALA A 93 19.16 -8.21 -9.90
C ALA A 93 18.42 -7.65 -11.13
N SER A 94 18.12 -8.50 -12.09
CA SER A 94 17.34 -8.09 -13.26
C SER A 94 16.01 -7.51 -12.78
N LYS A 95 15.62 -6.35 -13.32
CA LYS A 95 14.30 -5.79 -13.05
C LYS A 95 13.25 -6.80 -13.47
N LEU A 96 12.52 -7.31 -12.51
CA LEU A 96 11.34 -8.12 -12.78
C LEU A 96 10.21 -7.16 -13.21
N SER A 97 9.59 -7.45 -14.33
CA SER A 97 8.39 -6.76 -14.80
C SER A 97 7.20 -7.68 -14.60
N PHE A 98 6.16 -7.17 -13.96
CA PHE A 98 4.95 -7.92 -13.71
C PHE A 98 3.80 -7.26 -14.47
N SER A 99 3.10 -8.04 -15.26
CA SER A 99 1.80 -7.64 -15.80
C SER A 99 0.72 -7.93 -14.74
N PHE A 100 -0.29 -7.08 -14.69
CA PHE A 100 -1.43 -7.29 -13.82
C PHE A 100 -2.73 -6.99 -14.58
N THR A 101 -3.79 -7.67 -14.18
CA THR A 101 -5.12 -7.47 -14.71
C THR A 101 -6.09 -7.47 -13.53
N ALA A 102 -6.80 -6.37 -13.36
CA ALA A 102 -7.84 -6.28 -12.34
C ALA A 102 -8.97 -7.27 -12.65
N VAL A 103 -9.58 -7.80 -11.60
CA VAL A 103 -10.79 -8.61 -11.77
C VAL A 103 -11.92 -7.74 -12.34
N PRO A 104 -12.84 -8.32 -13.14
CA PRO A 104 -13.94 -7.57 -13.74
C PRO A 104 -14.99 -7.09 -12.72
N GLU A 105 -15.08 -7.76 -11.58
CA GLU A 105 -16.03 -7.44 -10.52
C GLU A 105 -15.64 -6.14 -9.84
N LYS A 106 -16.55 -5.16 -9.88
CA LYS A 106 -16.34 -3.85 -9.25
C LYS A 106 -16.63 -3.83 -7.75
N ARG A 107 -17.38 -4.79 -7.25
CA ARG A 107 -17.75 -4.90 -5.84
C ARG A 107 -17.44 -6.31 -5.37
N ILE A 108 -16.64 -6.42 -4.33
CA ILE A 108 -16.28 -7.69 -3.71
C ILE A 108 -16.64 -7.60 -2.24
N PHE A 109 -17.36 -8.59 -1.77
CA PHE A 109 -17.78 -8.71 -0.39
C PHE A 109 -17.04 -9.87 0.26
N ILE A 110 -16.42 -9.60 1.41
CA ILE A 110 -15.74 -10.60 2.24
C ILE A 110 -16.50 -10.65 3.56
N GLU A 111 -17.25 -11.72 3.74
CA GLU A 111 -18.07 -11.93 4.93
C GLU A 111 -17.22 -12.31 6.13
N ARG A 112 -17.56 -11.74 7.29
CA ARG A 112 -17.02 -12.13 8.58
C ARG A 112 -18.12 -12.06 9.65
N GLU A 113 -18.54 -13.23 10.13
CA GLU A 113 -19.72 -13.39 10.99
C GLU A 113 -19.65 -12.59 12.30
N ASP A 114 -18.47 -12.51 12.94
CA ASP A 114 -18.28 -11.85 14.23
C ASP A 114 -17.85 -10.37 14.13
N ALA A 115 -17.92 -9.78 12.93
CA ALA A 115 -17.49 -8.40 12.75
C ALA A 115 -18.55 -7.41 13.23
N MET A 116 -18.18 -6.55 14.19
CA MET A 116 -19.06 -5.46 14.65
C MET A 116 -19.14 -4.31 13.65
N GLN A 117 -18.11 -4.12 12.83
CA GLN A 117 -17.99 -3.07 11.81
C GLN A 117 -17.53 -3.65 10.49
N SER A 118 -17.80 -2.94 9.41
CA SER A 118 -17.31 -3.21 8.07
C SER A 118 -16.13 -2.33 7.72
N ALA A 119 -15.11 -2.90 7.11
CA ALA A 119 -14.05 -2.12 6.46
C ALA A 119 -14.36 -1.94 4.97
N VAL A 120 -14.35 -0.70 4.53
CA VAL A 120 -14.54 -0.33 3.12
C VAL A 120 -13.22 0.11 2.52
N LYS A 121 -12.78 -0.58 1.48
CA LYS A 121 -11.61 -0.23 0.68
C LYS A 121 -12.03 -0.02 -0.76
N MET A 122 -11.80 1.18 -1.28
CA MET A 122 -12.01 1.49 -2.68
C MET A 122 -10.66 1.81 -3.31
N GLY A 123 -10.40 1.33 -4.51
CA GLY A 123 -9.10 1.55 -5.13
C GLY A 123 -9.12 1.48 -6.64
N TYR A 124 -8.10 2.10 -7.22
CA TYR A 124 -7.89 2.16 -8.66
C TYR A 124 -6.38 2.22 -8.94
N THR A 125 -5.94 1.46 -9.94
CA THR A 125 -4.57 1.56 -10.41
C THR A 125 -4.37 2.86 -11.18
N THR A 126 -3.33 3.61 -10.86
CA THR A 126 -3.14 4.96 -11.37
C THR A 126 -1.70 5.17 -11.88
N ILE A 127 -1.37 6.41 -12.24
CA ILE A 127 -0.06 6.81 -12.75
C ILE A 127 1.08 6.44 -11.80
N THR A 128 2.26 6.20 -12.36
CA THR A 128 3.48 5.97 -11.59
C THR A 128 4.07 7.28 -11.06
N ARG A 129 5.04 7.17 -10.15
CA ARG A 129 5.75 8.31 -9.57
C ARG A 129 6.48 9.18 -10.59
N ASN A 130 6.84 8.63 -11.75
CA ASN A 130 7.57 9.34 -12.80
C ASN A 130 6.64 10.07 -13.79
N HIS A 131 5.33 9.99 -13.62
CA HIS A 131 4.39 10.67 -14.50
C HIS A 131 4.41 12.20 -14.28
N PRO A 132 4.29 13.03 -15.34
CA PRO A 132 4.29 14.49 -15.21
C PRO A 132 3.24 15.04 -14.24
N ASP A 133 2.08 14.41 -14.15
CA ASP A 133 0.98 14.84 -13.27
C ASP A 133 1.05 14.27 -11.86
N TYR A 134 2.12 13.56 -11.51
CA TYR A 134 2.29 12.97 -10.19
C TYR A 134 2.05 13.95 -9.03
N LEU A 135 2.70 15.12 -9.08
CA LEU A 135 2.58 16.13 -8.02
C LEU A 135 1.16 16.72 -7.95
N LYS A 136 0.52 16.93 -9.10
CA LYS A 136 -0.87 17.42 -9.16
C LYS A 136 -1.82 16.41 -8.51
N LEU A 137 -1.66 15.12 -8.85
CA LEU A 137 -2.47 14.05 -8.26
C LEU A 137 -2.24 13.93 -6.75
N ARG A 138 -1.02 14.10 -6.26
CA ARG A 138 -0.74 14.12 -4.82
C ARG A 138 -1.45 15.25 -4.10
N VAL A 139 -1.43 16.47 -4.68
CA VAL A 139 -2.14 17.62 -4.11
C VAL A 139 -3.64 17.33 -4.08
N LEU A 140 -4.21 16.84 -5.20
CA LEU A 140 -5.61 16.47 -5.29
C LEU A 140 -6.00 15.47 -4.20
N MET A 141 -5.22 14.39 -4.03
CA MET A 141 -5.51 13.38 -3.02
C MET A 141 -5.39 13.89 -1.59
N THR A 142 -4.48 14.83 -1.34
CA THR A 142 -4.38 15.50 -0.04
C THR A 142 -5.67 16.28 0.26
N LEU A 143 -6.16 17.07 -0.69
CA LEU A 143 -7.42 17.82 -0.53
C LEU A 143 -8.64 16.90 -0.42
N PHE A 144 -8.64 15.78 -1.13
CA PHE A 144 -9.74 14.84 -1.14
C PHE A 144 -9.89 14.05 0.16
N GLY A 145 -8.80 13.46 0.69
CA GLY A 145 -8.86 12.61 1.88
C GLY A 145 -7.55 12.50 2.65
N GLY A 146 -6.56 13.36 2.39
CA GLY A 146 -5.21 13.23 2.95
C GLY A 146 -4.97 13.93 4.30
N TYR A 147 -5.93 14.67 4.84
CA TYR A 147 -5.81 15.34 6.14
C TYR A 147 -7.18 15.53 6.79
N PHE A 148 -7.20 16.00 8.05
CA PHE A 148 -8.43 16.09 8.84
C PHE A 148 -9.49 17.02 8.25
N GLY A 149 -9.13 18.15 7.66
CA GLY A 149 -10.06 19.08 6.97
C GLY A 149 -10.30 18.74 5.50
N SER A 150 -9.98 17.55 5.05
CA SER A 150 -10.21 17.11 3.67
C SER A 150 -11.70 16.89 3.39
N ARG A 151 -12.09 16.89 2.10
CA ARG A 151 -13.50 16.76 1.70
C ARG A 151 -14.18 15.52 2.27
N LEU A 152 -13.53 14.35 2.16
CA LEU A 152 -14.11 13.12 2.70
C LEU A 152 -14.26 13.18 4.22
N MET A 153 -13.28 13.73 4.93
CA MET A 153 -13.37 13.85 6.38
C MET A 153 -14.48 14.82 6.81
N SER A 154 -14.58 15.99 6.16
CA SER A 154 -15.60 16.98 6.49
C SER A 154 -17.02 16.48 6.21
N ASN A 155 -17.24 15.83 5.06
CA ASN A 155 -18.57 15.31 4.72
C ASN A 155 -18.89 14.04 5.55
N ILE A 156 -18.08 12.97 5.39
CA ILE A 156 -18.49 11.64 5.83
C ILE A 156 -18.31 11.46 7.33
N ARG A 157 -17.24 12.04 7.93
CA ARG A 157 -17.01 11.97 9.36
C ARG A 157 -17.73 13.06 10.14
N GLU A 158 -17.55 14.36 9.76
CA GLU A 158 -18.01 15.47 10.60
C GLU A 158 -19.48 15.78 10.36
N GLU A 159 -19.93 15.81 9.10
CA GLU A 159 -21.32 16.17 8.77
C GLU A 159 -22.27 14.97 8.93
N LYS A 160 -21.90 13.81 8.38
CA LYS A 160 -22.75 12.61 8.39
C LYS A 160 -22.56 11.71 9.61
N GLY A 161 -21.36 11.71 10.20
CA GLY A 161 -21.06 10.86 11.36
C GLY A 161 -20.98 9.36 11.03
N TYR A 162 -20.77 8.97 9.77
CA TYR A 162 -20.78 7.56 9.35
C TYR A 162 -19.53 6.80 9.78
N THR A 163 -18.43 7.47 10.09
CA THR A 163 -17.17 6.85 10.47
C THR A 163 -16.37 7.71 11.44
N TYR A 164 -15.47 7.09 12.19
CA TYR A 164 -14.46 7.80 12.98
C TYR A 164 -13.34 8.40 12.13
N GLY A 165 -13.15 7.91 10.91
CA GLY A 165 -12.14 8.44 10.02
C GLY A 165 -12.18 7.77 8.66
N ILE A 166 -11.97 8.58 7.63
CA ILE A 166 -11.84 8.16 6.25
C ILE A 166 -10.60 8.80 5.66
N SER A 167 -9.84 8.06 4.90
CA SER A 167 -8.64 8.57 4.26
C SER A 167 -8.58 8.21 2.78
N ALA A 168 -7.98 9.08 1.99
CA ALA A 168 -7.65 8.81 0.60
C ALA A 168 -6.19 9.15 0.33
N GLY A 169 -5.50 8.31 -0.42
CA GLY A 169 -4.08 8.49 -0.71
C GLY A 169 -3.62 7.70 -1.91
N ILE A 170 -2.34 7.87 -2.22
CA ILE A 170 -1.70 7.14 -3.32
C ILE A 170 -0.49 6.39 -2.78
N MET A 171 -0.42 5.10 -3.07
CA MET A 171 0.77 4.28 -2.91
C MET A 171 1.44 4.10 -4.27
N PHE A 172 2.77 4.14 -4.29
CA PHE A 172 3.55 3.98 -5.51
C PHE A 172 4.38 2.72 -5.43
N TYR A 173 4.21 1.89 -6.42
CA TYR A 173 5.04 0.73 -6.72
C TYR A 173 5.96 1.04 -7.90
N PRO A 174 7.02 0.26 -8.15
CA PRO A 174 7.94 0.53 -9.27
C PRO A 174 7.25 0.68 -10.62
N ASP A 175 6.22 -0.11 -10.89
CA ASP A 175 5.56 -0.21 -12.19
C ASP A 175 4.11 0.29 -12.18
N SER A 176 3.58 0.73 -11.03
CA SER A 176 2.20 1.21 -10.92
C SER A 176 2.00 2.18 -9.77
N GLY A 177 0.90 2.92 -9.83
CA GLY A 177 0.36 3.65 -8.68
C GLY A 177 -0.96 3.00 -8.24
N LEU A 178 -1.26 3.10 -6.97
CA LEU A 178 -2.53 2.70 -6.37
C LEU A 178 -3.15 3.90 -5.65
N LEU A 179 -4.25 4.39 -6.16
CA LEU A 179 -5.14 5.29 -5.43
C LEU A 179 -6.05 4.44 -4.55
N ALA A 180 -6.10 4.73 -3.26
CA ALA A 180 -6.95 4.01 -2.34
C ALA A 180 -7.69 4.94 -1.39
N ILE A 181 -8.94 4.60 -1.11
CA ILE A 181 -9.78 5.19 -0.06
C ILE A 181 -10.01 4.09 0.97
N SER A 182 -9.91 4.44 2.24
CA SER A 182 -9.97 3.49 3.35
C SER A 182 -10.76 4.06 4.51
N THR A 183 -11.69 3.27 5.03
CA THR A 183 -12.47 3.59 6.22
C THR A 183 -13.02 2.32 6.87
N GLU A 184 -13.43 2.45 8.14
CA GLU A 184 -14.26 1.48 8.85
C GLU A 184 -15.55 2.18 9.28
N THR A 185 -16.66 1.47 9.24
CA THR A 185 -17.99 2.02 9.54
C THR A 185 -18.92 0.93 10.07
N ASP A 186 -19.99 1.31 10.73
CA ASP A 186 -21.03 0.38 11.12
C ASP A 186 -21.72 -0.19 9.86
N ASN A 187 -22.19 -1.42 9.97
CA ASN A 187 -22.70 -2.17 8.81
C ASN A 187 -23.84 -1.45 8.07
N GLU A 188 -24.66 -0.71 8.79
CA GLU A 188 -25.78 0.05 8.21
C GLU A 188 -25.35 1.26 7.38
N TYR A 189 -24.15 1.81 7.62
CA TYR A 189 -23.64 2.97 6.91
C TYR A 189 -22.76 2.62 5.70
N VAL A 190 -22.49 1.36 5.42
CA VAL A 190 -21.61 0.95 4.30
C VAL A 190 -22.08 1.51 2.97
N GLU A 191 -23.34 1.27 2.58
CA GLU A 191 -23.85 1.74 1.29
C GLU A 191 -24.02 3.26 1.24
N PRO A 192 -24.62 3.94 2.24
CA PRO A 192 -24.66 5.41 2.26
C PRO A 192 -23.27 6.05 2.18
N LEU A 193 -22.29 5.52 2.90
CA LEU A 193 -20.91 6.01 2.89
C LEU A 193 -20.28 5.89 1.49
N ILE A 194 -20.46 4.77 0.82
CA ILE A 194 -19.96 4.58 -0.55
C ILE A 194 -20.60 5.60 -1.50
N GLN A 195 -21.90 5.86 -1.36
CA GLN A 195 -22.59 6.89 -2.17
C GLN A 195 -22.03 8.29 -1.92
N GLU A 196 -21.74 8.65 -0.67
CA GLU A 196 -21.11 9.93 -0.35
C GLU A 196 -19.69 10.05 -0.90
N VAL A 197 -18.91 8.98 -0.93
CA VAL A 197 -17.59 8.99 -1.59
C VAL A 197 -17.74 9.32 -3.08
N TYR A 198 -18.68 8.70 -3.79
CA TYR A 198 -18.93 9.01 -5.20
C TYR A 198 -19.46 10.44 -5.38
N HIS A 199 -20.34 10.91 -4.50
CA HIS A 199 -20.80 12.28 -4.50
C HIS A 199 -19.65 13.29 -4.39
N GLU A 200 -18.71 13.07 -3.48
CA GLU A 200 -17.53 13.94 -3.33
C GLU A 200 -16.56 13.87 -4.54
N ILE A 201 -16.49 12.71 -5.22
CA ILE A 201 -15.74 12.59 -6.48
C ILE A 201 -16.41 13.46 -7.57
N ASP A 202 -17.72 13.39 -7.70
CA ASP A 202 -18.48 14.19 -8.68
C ASP A 202 -18.36 15.69 -8.39
N ARG A 203 -18.41 16.10 -7.13
CA ARG A 203 -18.19 17.48 -6.69
C ARG A 203 -16.81 18.02 -7.05
N LEU A 204 -15.75 17.17 -6.97
CA LEU A 204 -14.41 17.57 -7.40
C LEU A 204 -14.32 17.94 -8.88
N HIS A 205 -15.19 17.35 -9.73
CA HIS A 205 -15.28 17.70 -11.14
C HIS A 205 -16.05 19.00 -11.41
N GLN A 206 -16.95 19.37 -10.52
CA GLN A 206 -17.90 20.47 -10.74
C GLN A 206 -17.53 21.73 -9.96
N GLU A 207 -16.88 21.59 -8.81
CA GLU A 207 -16.61 22.68 -7.88
C GLU A 207 -15.13 22.88 -7.66
N PRO A 208 -14.60 24.13 -7.76
CA PRO A 208 -13.25 24.41 -7.33
C PRO A 208 -13.09 24.14 -5.84
N VAL A 209 -11.90 23.69 -5.45
CA VAL A 209 -11.57 23.52 -4.04
C VAL A 209 -11.25 24.90 -3.47
N SER A 210 -12.03 25.32 -2.46
CA SER A 210 -11.83 26.59 -1.73
C SER A 210 -10.79 26.42 -0.62
#